data_5438ba012028e5080c42b7727620b58b
#
_entry.id   5438ba012028e5080c42b7727620b58b
#
_cell.length_a   1.000
_cell.length_b   1.000
_cell.length_c   1.000
_cell.angle_alpha   90.00
_cell.angle_beta   90.00
_cell.angle_gamma   90.00
#
_symmetry.space_group_name_H-M   'P 1'
#
loop_
_entity.id
_entity.type
_entity.pdbx_description
1 polymer ?
#
loop_
_entity_poly.entity_id
_entity_poly.type
_entity_poly.pdbx_seq_one_letter_code
_entity_poly.pdbx_strand_id
1 'polypeptide(L)'
;MSINALFDEFKVKAATPKQQLAEYKAQGKKVIGVLPYYAPEELVYAAGMVPMGIWGSNNKTISRAKEYCATFYCTIAQLALEMLLDGTMDQLD
;
A
#
# COMPACT_ATOMS: atom_id res chain seq x y z
N MET A 1 -9.19 13.73 -22.09
CA MET A 1 -9.55 12.64 -21.18
C MET A 1 -10.76 13.04 -20.37
N SER A 2 -11.80 12.21 -20.34
CA SER A 2 -13.02 12.52 -19.58
C SER A 2 -12.80 12.27 -18.09
N ILE A 3 -13.60 12.91 -17.25
CA ILE A 3 -13.52 12.72 -15.80
C ILE A 3 -13.87 11.28 -15.40
N ASN A 4 -14.80 10.66 -16.14
CA ASN A 4 -15.16 9.26 -15.89
C ASN A 4 -14.01 8.30 -16.19
N ALA A 5 -13.23 8.56 -17.24
CA ALA A 5 -12.05 7.76 -17.56
C ALA A 5 -10.98 7.89 -16.44
N LEU A 6 -10.82 9.07 -15.88
CA LEU A 6 -9.92 9.28 -14.73
C LEU A 6 -10.38 8.50 -13.50
N PHE A 7 -11.67 8.54 -13.19
CA PHE A 7 -12.21 7.77 -12.06
C PHE A 7 -12.02 6.27 -12.26
N ASP A 8 -12.23 5.77 -13.47
CA ASP A 8 -12.05 4.35 -13.76
C ASP A 8 -10.57 3.95 -13.62
N GLU A 9 -9.65 4.79 -14.07
CA GLU A 9 -8.22 4.57 -13.89
C GLU A 9 -7.84 4.54 -12.41
N PHE A 10 -8.34 5.48 -11.60
CA PHE A 10 -8.09 5.48 -10.16
C PHE A 10 -8.65 4.24 -9.46
N LYS A 11 -9.83 3.79 -9.84
CA LYS A 11 -10.42 2.55 -9.29
C LYS A 11 -9.53 1.34 -9.56
N VAL A 12 -9.05 1.21 -10.78
CA VAL A 12 -8.16 0.10 -11.15
C VAL A 12 -6.86 0.16 -10.34
N LYS A 13 -6.24 1.33 -10.25
CA LYS A 13 -5.00 1.49 -9.49
C LYS A 13 -5.18 1.24 -8.00
N ALA A 14 -6.30 1.69 -7.43
CA ALA A 14 -6.60 1.45 -6.02
C ALA A 14 -6.85 -0.03 -5.72
N ALA A 15 -7.34 -0.80 -6.69
CA ALA A 15 -7.63 -2.22 -6.52
C ALA A 15 -6.42 -3.14 -6.75
N THR A 16 -5.32 -2.62 -7.31
CA THR A 16 -4.16 -3.44 -7.73
C THR A 16 -2.83 -2.96 -7.15
N PRO A 17 -2.69 -2.85 -5.81
CA PRO A 17 -1.43 -2.37 -5.22
C PRO A 17 -0.25 -3.31 -5.49
N LYS A 18 -0.49 -4.62 -5.48
CA LYS A 18 0.56 -5.61 -5.74
C LYS A 18 1.10 -5.50 -7.16
N GLN A 19 0.23 -5.26 -8.13
CA GLN A 19 0.63 -5.08 -9.52
C GLN A 19 1.45 -3.81 -9.71
N GLN A 20 1.02 -2.70 -9.09
CA GLN A 20 1.78 -1.44 -9.15
C GLN A 20 3.18 -1.60 -8.56
N LEU A 21 3.27 -2.30 -7.44
CA LEU A 21 4.54 -2.59 -6.79
C LEU A 21 5.45 -3.40 -7.72
N ALA A 22 4.91 -4.43 -8.39
CA ALA A 22 5.65 -5.21 -9.36
C ALA A 22 6.14 -4.37 -10.55
N GLU A 23 5.32 -3.44 -11.02
CA GLU A 23 5.69 -2.53 -12.12
C GLU A 23 6.88 -1.63 -11.73
N TYR A 24 6.88 -1.06 -10.52
CA TYR A 24 7.99 -0.27 -10.04
C TYR A 24 9.27 -1.10 -9.90
N LYS A 25 9.16 -2.31 -9.39
CA LYS A 25 10.30 -3.22 -9.26
C LYS A 25 10.86 -3.61 -10.64
N ALA A 26 9.99 -3.82 -11.63
CA ALA A 26 10.41 -4.11 -13.00
C ALA A 26 11.18 -2.95 -13.64
N GLN A 27 10.92 -1.72 -13.20
CA GLN A 27 11.67 -0.52 -13.63
C GLN A 27 13.01 -0.35 -12.90
N GLY A 28 13.37 -1.28 -12.02
CA GLY A 28 14.59 -1.19 -11.23
C GLY A 28 14.52 -0.22 -10.06
N LYS A 29 13.34 0.25 -9.70
CA LYS A 29 13.16 1.19 -8.59
C LYS A 29 13.01 0.44 -7.27
N LYS A 30 13.55 1.04 -6.20
CA LYS A 30 13.29 0.58 -4.83
C LYS A 30 12.02 1.24 -4.31
N VAL A 31 11.15 0.47 -3.71
CA VAL A 31 9.87 0.93 -3.19
C VAL A 31 9.86 0.79 -1.67
N ILE A 32 9.62 1.89 -0.99
CA ILE A 32 9.59 1.95 0.48
C ILE A 32 8.15 2.13 0.92
N GLY A 33 7.66 1.21 1.72
CA GLY A 33 6.34 1.34 2.34
C GLY A 33 6.35 2.42 3.42
N VAL A 34 5.39 3.32 3.40
CA VAL A 34 5.25 4.40 4.37
C VAL A 34 3.98 4.21 5.19
N LEU A 35 4.14 4.24 6.50
CA LEU A 35 3.07 4.12 7.47
C LEU A 35 3.50 4.84 8.73
N PRO A 36 2.72 5.71 9.32
CA PRO A 36 1.42 6.21 8.88
C PRO A 36 1.53 7.29 7.80
N TYR A 37 0.42 7.93 7.47
CA TYR A 37 0.30 8.96 6.44
C TYR A 37 1.32 10.11 6.58
N TYR A 38 1.77 10.37 7.80
CA TYR A 38 2.72 11.46 8.10
C TYR A 38 4.19 11.07 7.96
N ALA A 39 4.48 9.88 7.45
CA ALA A 39 5.87 9.46 7.22
C ALA A 39 6.54 10.42 6.23
N PRO A 40 7.87 10.66 6.35
CA PRO A 40 8.57 11.65 5.54
C PRO A 40 8.84 11.15 4.12
N GLU A 41 7.83 11.18 3.26
CA GLU A 41 7.92 10.75 1.87
C GLU A 41 8.98 11.51 1.09
N GLU A 42 9.20 12.77 1.44
CA GLU A 42 10.19 13.64 0.81
C GLU A 42 11.60 13.07 0.91
N LEU A 43 11.94 12.44 2.03
CA LEU A 43 13.24 11.80 2.22
C LEU A 43 13.38 10.58 1.31
N VAL A 44 12.31 9.84 1.09
CA VAL A 44 12.30 8.69 0.18
C VAL A 44 12.53 9.15 -1.26
N TYR A 45 11.85 10.20 -1.69
CA TYR A 45 12.06 10.79 -3.00
C TYR A 45 13.48 11.34 -3.16
N ALA A 46 14.00 12.02 -2.15
CA ALA A 46 15.36 12.55 -2.18
C ALA A 46 16.43 11.46 -2.32
N ALA A 47 16.15 10.27 -1.81
CA ALA A 47 17.04 9.12 -1.94
C ALA A 47 16.89 8.39 -3.29
N GLY A 48 16.02 8.86 -4.18
CA GLY A 48 15.79 8.23 -5.48
C GLY A 48 14.88 6.99 -5.43
N MET A 49 14.16 6.80 -4.34
CA MET A 49 13.24 5.67 -4.16
C MET A 49 11.79 6.12 -4.31
N VAL A 50 10.88 5.17 -4.45
CA VAL A 50 9.45 5.44 -4.58
C VAL A 50 8.76 5.17 -3.23
N PRO A 51 8.10 6.17 -2.63
CA PRO A 51 7.28 5.93 -1.44
C PRO A 51 5.93 5.35 -1.85
N MET A 52 5.49 4.33 -1.14
CA MET A 52 4.18 3.72 -1.34
C MET A 52 3.44 3.66 -0.01
N GLY A 53 2.29 4.31 0.05
CA GLY A 53 1.46 4.28 1.26
C GLY A 53 0.87 2.90 1.49
N ILE A 54 0.99 2.40 2.71
CA ILE A 54 0.37 1.13 3.10
C ILE A 54 -1.01 1.42 3.66
N TRP A 55 -2.00 1.42 2.77
CA TRP A 55 -3.39 1.66 3.12
C TRP A 55 -4.22 0.41 2.90
N GLY A 56 -5.12 0.12 3.82
CA GLY A 56 -6.06 -0.96 3.66
C GLY A 56 -7.06 -0.68 2.55
N SER A 57 -7.73 -1.71 2.07
CA SER A 57 -8.77 -1.60 1.08
C SER A 57 -10.07 -2.20 1.60
N ASN A 58 -11.19 -1.75 1.05
CA ASN A 58 -12.52 -2.25 1.44
C ASN A 58 -12.72 -3.74 1.08
N ASN A 59 -11.86 -4.27 0.20
CA ASN A 59 -11.96 -5.65 -0.26
C ASN A 59 -11.12 -6.63 0.58
N LYS A 60 -10.42 -6.14 1.59
CA LYS A 60 -9.61 -7.00 2.46
C LYS A 60 -10.37 -7.38 3.72
N THR A 61 -10.30 -8.65 4.08
CA THR A 61 -10.83 -9.17 5.34
C THR A 61 -9.71 -9.25 6.37
N ILE A 62 -9.94 -8.71 7.56
CA ILE A 62 -8.97 -8.76 8.64
C ILE A 62 -9.07 -10.15 9.30
N SER A 63 -8.00 -10.94 9.18
CA SER A 63 -7.93 -12.26 9.79
C SER A 63 -6.58 -12.48 10.50
N ARG A 64 -5.48 -12.41 9.77
CA ARG A 64 -4.13 -12.63 10.31
C ARG A 64 -3.69 -11.53 11.27
N ALA A 65 -4.06 -10.29 11.00
CA ALA A 65 -3.72 -9.16 11.85
C ALA A 65 -4.30 -9.30 13.26
N LYS A 66 -5.42 -9.98 13.40
CA LYS A 66 -6.07 -10.21 14.71
C LYS A 66 -5.22 -11.05 15.66
N GLU A 67 -4.27 -11.82 15.14
CA GLU A 67 -3.35 -12.63 15.96
C GLU A 67 -2.28 -11.76 16.62
N TYR A 68 -2.01 -10.58 16.08
CA TYR A 68 -0.94 -9.68 16.52
C TYR A 68 -1.46 -8.40 17.13
N CYS A 69 -2.65 -7.95 16.76
CA CYS A 69 -3.24 -6.69 17.20
C CYS A 69 -4.33 -6.94 18.24
N ALA A 70 -4.40 -6.09 19.25
CA ALA A 70 -5.56 -6.06 20.15
C ALA A 70 -6.80 -5.60 19.39
N THR A 71 -7.98 -6.05 19.85
CA THR A 71 -9.27 -5.78 19.18
C THR A 71 -9.61 -4.29 19.09
N PHE A 72 -9.04 -3.46 19.96
CA PHE A 72 -9.30 -2.03 20.00
C PHE A 72 -8.42 -1.20 19.04
N TYR A 73 -7.46 -1.81 18.35
CA TYR A 73 -6.68 -1.10 17.34
C TYR A 73 -7.58 -0.67 16.18
N CYS A 74 -7.27 0.51 15.59
CA CYS A 74 -8.09 1.01 14.51
C CYS A 74 -8.02 0.10 13.28
N THR A 75 -9.13 0.05 12.54
CA THR A 75 -9.27 -0.83 11.37
C THR A 75 -8.22 -0.54 10.30
N ILE A 76 -7.84 0.73 10.11
CA ILE A 76 -6.83 1.13 9.13
C ILE A 76 -5.48 0.48 9.45
N ALA A 77 -5.07 0.51 10.72
CA ALA A 77 -3.81 -0.11 11.14
C ALA A 77 -3.87 -1.63 10.99
N GLN A 78 -4.99 -2.26 11.32
CA GLN A 78 -5.16 -3.70 11.16
C GLN A 78 -5.14 -4.11 9.69
N LEU A 79 -5.78 -3.35 8.81
CA LEU A 79 -5.74 -3.61 7.36
C LEU A 79 -4.34 -3.45 6.78
N ALA A 80 -3.59 -2.44 7.22
CA ALA A 80 -2.20 -2.27 6.81
C ALA A 80 -1.36 -3.48 7.21
N LEU A 81 -1.50 -3.95 8.44
CA LEU A 81 -0.80 -5.15 8.91
C LEU A 81 -1.24 -6.39 8.11
N GLU A 82 -2.53 -6.54 7.82
CA GLU A 82 -3.04 -7.66 7.03
C GLU A 82 -2.40 -7.70 5.64
N MET A 83 -2.25 -6.56 4.99
CA MET A 83 -1.59 -6.46 3.68
C MET A 83 -0.12 -6.87 3.73
N LEU A 84 0.56 -6.62 4.85
CA LEU A 84 1.95 -7.07 5.05
C LEU A 84 2.01 -8.59 5.28
N LEU A 85 1.04 -9.14 6.00
CA LEU A 85 1.03 -10.56 6.36
C LEU A 85 0.54 -11.45 5.23
N ASP A 86 -0.34 -10.95 4.35
CA ASP A 86 -0.93 -11.76 3.28
C ASP A 86 -0.12 -11.81 1.99
N GLY A 87 1.02 -11.14 1.96
CA GLY A 87 1.90 -11.13 0.80
C GLY A 87 1.63 -10.02 -0.22
N THR A 88 0.64 -9.17 0.01
CA THR A 88 0.33 -8.07 -0.92
C THR A 88 1.52 -7.13 -1.09
N MET A 89 2.28 -6.88 -0.04
CA MET A 89 3.41 -5.95 0.01
C MET A 89 4.78 -6.64 0.08
N ASP A 90 4.87 -7.90 -0.32
CA ASP A 90 6.11 -8.67 -0.21
C ASP A 90 7.28 -8.10 -1.00
N GLN A 91 7.02 -7.32 -2.06
CA GLN A 91 8.06 -6.77 -2.91
C GLN A 91 8.59 -5.41 -2.44
N LEU A 92 8.11 -4.90 -1.31
CA LEU A 92 8.68 -3.69 -0.71
C LEU A 92 10.13 -3.90 -0.29
N ASP A 93 10.94 -2.89 -0.46
CA ASP A 93 12.33 -2.87 -0.01
C ASP A 93 12.45 -2.36 1.42
#